data_55badac2757f5db70775e293041ed8c2
#
_entry.id   55badac2757f5db70775e293041ed8c2
#
_cell.length_a   1.000
_cell.length_b   1.000
_cell.length_c   1.000
_cell.angle_alpha   90.00
_cell.angle_beta   90.00
_cell.angle_gamma   90.00
#
_symmetry.space_group_name_H-M   'P 1'
#
loop_
_entity.id
_entity.type
_entity.pdbx_description
1 polymer ?
#
loop_
_entity_poly.entity_id
_entity_poly.type
_entity_poly.pdbx_seq_one_letter_code
_entity_poly.pdbx_strand_id
1 'polypeptide(L)'
;MMRNDARVVLGVLVAAAVVTGCGSSSPHPAPTASGTLEQLAARADCTPVVSTDSAELRQANCTTKDGRYVLATFATDRGQREWINEAKDYGGVYLVGRKWVAVGEQPVVTALHGRLGGSVETGTMHSGH
;
A
#
# COMPACT_ATOMS: atom_id res chain seq x y z
N MET A 1 -7.21 80.13 9.16
CA MET A 1 -8.05 79.10 8.60
C MET A 1 -7.31 77.82 8.56
N MET A 2 -7.63 76.96 9.46
CA MET A 2 -7.03 75.66 9.52
C MET A 2 -7.83 74.69 8.62
N ARG A 3 -7.20 74.26 7.59
CA ARG A 3 -7.79 73.11 6.81
C ARG A 3 -7.30 71.85 7.43
N ASN A 4 -8.21 71.13 8.01
CA ASN A 4 -7.94 69.78 8.39
C ASN A 4 -8.09 68.94 7.15
N ASP A 5 -7.01 68.68 6.52
CA ASP A 5 -6.95 67.62 5.53
C ASP A 5 -6.95 66.29 6.26
N ALA A 6 -8.13 65.82 6.51
CA ALA A 6 -8.26 64.47 6.94
C ALA A 6 -7.89 63.57 5.75
N ARG A 7 -6.64 63.20 5.71
CA ARG A 7 -6.20 62.17 4.81
C ARG A 7 -6.69 60.84 5.36
N VAL A 8 -7.79 60.42 4.82
CA VAL A 8 -8.21 59.06 5.01
C VAL A 8 -7.22 58.20 4.31
N VAL A 9 -6.36 57.61 5.09
CA VAL A 9 -5.53 56.51 4.59
C VAL A 9 -6.44 55.34 4.43
N LEU A 10 -6.84 55.12 3.22
CA LEU A 10 -7.54 53.86 2.87
C LEU A 10 -6.50 52.76 3.02
N GLY A 11 -6.55 52.05 4.10
CA GLY A 11 -5.82 50.84 4.28
C GLY A 11 -6.37 49.83 3.28
N VAL A 12 -5.59 49.54 2.28
CA VAL A 12 -5.88 48.43 1.39
C VAL A 12 -5.68 47.16 2.22
N LEU A 13 -6.76 46.59 2.66
CA LEU A 13 -6.76 45.25 3.18
C LEU A 13 -6.58 44.33 2.00
N VAL A 14 -5.34 43.93 1.78
CA VAL A 14 -5.07 42.82 0.91
C VAL A 14 -5.55 41.58 1.64
N ALA A 15 -6.77 41.16 1.34
CA ALA A 15 -7.23 39.83 1.73
C ALA A 15 -6.39 38.84 0.93
N ALA A 16 -5.35 38.32 1.57
CA ALA A 16 -4.67 37.16 1.05
C ALA A 16 -5.67 36.02 1.09
N ALA A 17 -6.29 35.72 -0.02
CA ALA A 17 -7.04 34.51 -0.19
C ALA A 17 -6.03 33.38 -0.10
N VAL A 18 -5.93 32.77 1.06
CA VAL A 18 -5.23 31.53 1.21
C VAL A 18 -6.10 30.48 0.52
N VAL A 19 -5.80 30.24 -0.74
CA VAL A 19 -6.34 29.09 -1.42
C VAL A 19 -5.65 27.87 -0.80
N THR A 20 -6.20 27.38 0.29
CA THR A 20 -5.90 26.04 0.70
C THR A 20 -6.44 25.15 -0.40
N GLY A 21 -5.57 24.80 -1.33
CA GLY A 21 -5.90 23.77 -2.29
C GLY A 21 -6.13 22.47 -1.53
N CYS A 22 -7.37 22.23 -1.13
CA CYS A 22 -7.80 20.89 -0.84
C CYS A 22 -7.70 20.16 -2.16
N GLY A 23 -6.53 19.59 -2.43
CA GLY A 23 -6.43 18.62 -3.48
C GLY A 23 -7.54 17.62 -3.28
N SER A 24 -8.30 17.35 -4.32
CA SER A 24 -9.29 16.30 -4.29
C SER A 24 -8.67 15.10 -3.59
N SER A 25 -9.22 14.75 -2.45
CA SER A 25 -8.81 13.60 -1.69
C SER A 25 -9.32 12.34 -2.37
N SER A 26 -8.83 12.06 -3.56
CA SER A 26 -8.82 10.70 -4.05
C SER A 26 -7.86 9.95 -3.15
N PRO A 27 -8.30 8.88 -2.46
CA PRO A 27 -7.36 8.07 -1.71
C PRO A 27 -6.33 7.53 -2.69
N HIS A 28 -5.17 8.16 -2.71
CA HIS A 28 -4.04 7.61 -3.42
C HIS A 28 -3.63 6.33 -2.68
N PRO A 29 -3.51 5.21 -3.38
CA PRO A 29 -2.94 4.02 -2.77
C PRO A 29 -1.55 4.36 -2.23
N ALA A 30 -1.18 3.74 -1.14
CA ALA A 30 0.17 3.89 -0.59
C ALA A 30 1.20 3.61 -1.69
N PRO A 31 2.34 4.32 -1.71
CA PRO A 31 3.43 3.94 -2.60
C PRO A 31 3.77 2.48 -2.39
N THR A 32 4.07 1.77 -3.46
CA THR A 32 4.40 0.35 -3.35
C THR A 32 5.65 0.18 -2.47
N ALA A 33 5.48 -0.51 -1.36
CA ALA A 33 6.57 -0.82 -0.46
C ALA A 33 7.60 -1.75 -1.13
N SER A 34 8.82 -1.66 -0.67
CA SER A 34 9.89 -2.56 -1.06
C SER A 34 10.78 -2.84 0.15
N GLY A 35 11.58 -3.87 0.08
CA GLY A 35 12.51 -4.22 1.14
C GLY A 35 12.53 -5.70 1.46
N THR A 36 13.13 -6.02 2.59
CA THR A 36 13.22 -7.38 3.09
C THR A 36 11.87 -7.86 3.62
N LEU A 37 11.76 -9.16 3.81
CA LEU A 37 10.57 -9.78 4.40
C LEU A 37 10.27 -9.14 5.77
N GLU A 38 11.29 -8.92 6.58
CA GLU A 38 11.14 -8.32 7.91
C GLU A 38 10.69 -6.86 7.84
N GLN A 39 11.20 -6.10 6.89
CA GLN A 39 10.82 -4.69 6.70
C GLN A 39 9.37 -4.58 6.24
N LEU A 40 8.95 -5.43 5.32
CA LEU A 40 7.57 -5.46 4.84
C LEU A 40 6.61 -5.89 5.95
N ALA A 41 6.97 -6.92 6.70
CA ALA A 41 6.18 -7.39 7.84
C ALA A 41 6.01 -6.29 8.89
N ALA A 42 7.08 -5.57 9.21
CA ALA A 42 7.03 -4.47 10.17
C ALA A 42 6.06 -3.35 9.73
N ARG A 43 6.05 -3.01 8.45
CA ARG A 43 5.10 -2.03 7.89
C ARG A 43 3.66 -2.49 8.00
N ALA A 44 3.43 -3.78 7.98
CA ALA A 44 2.11 -4.39 8.08
C ALA A 44 1.74 -4.79 9.51
N ASP A 45 2.51 -4.37 10.50
CA ASP A 45 2.33 -4.73 11.91
C ASP A 45 2.30 -6.25 12.15
N CYS A 46 3.10 -6.99 11.40
CA CYS A 46 3.22 -8.42 11.51
C CYS A 46 4.56 -8.80 12.14
N THR A 47 4.52 -9.72 13.08
CA THR A 47 5.72 -10.45 13.51
C THR A 47 5.80 -11.73 12.66
N PRO A 48 6.70 -11.79 11.68
CA PRO A 48 6.70 -12.90 10.74
C PRO A 48 7.20 -14.19 11.37
N VAL A 49 6.50 -15.28 11.08
CA VAL A 49 6.97 -16.63 11.40
C VAL A 49 7.47 -17.25 10.09
N VAL A 50 8.77 -17.26 9.93
CA VAL A 50 9.41 -17.73 8.69
C VAL A 50 9.21 -19.23 8.53
N SER A 51 8.64 -19.63 7.39
CA SER A 51 8.40 -21.03 7.04
C SER A 51 9.32 -21.54 5.93
N THR A 52 9.79 -20.64 5.08
CA THR A 52 10.74 -20.96 4.02
C THR A 52 11.82 -19.88 4.00
N ASP A 53 13.06 -20.29 3.95
CA ASP A 53 14.18 -19.35 3.89
C ASP A 53 15.27 -19.92 2.98
N SER A 54 15.19 -19.52 1.70
CA SER A 54 16.17 -19.87 0.69
C SER A 54 16.70 -18.63 0.01
N ALA A 55 17.74 -18.78 -0.80
CA ALA A 55 18.30 -17.65 -1.53
C ALA A 55 17.31 -17.05 -2.54
N GLU A 56 16.38 -17.84 -3.05
CA GLU A 56 15.44 -17.42 -4.09
C GLU A 56 14.08 -16.99 -3.56
N LEU A 57 13.64 -17.57 -2.45
CA LEU A 57 12.31 -17.36 -1.88
C LEU A 57 12.39 -17.39 -0.36
N ARG A 58 11.83 -16.37 0.25
CA ARG A 58 11.56 -16.36 1.69
C ARG A 58 10.07 -16.23 1.91
N GLN A 59 9.54 -17.01 2.80
CA GLN A 59 8.10 -17.05 3.05
C GLN A 59 7.84 -17.07 4.55
N ALA A 60 6.84 -16.31 4.98
CA ALA A 60 6.45 -16.23 6.38
C ALA A 60 4.93 -16.21 6.52
N ASN A 61 4.48 -16.73 7.65
CA ASN A 61 3.10 -16.59 8.07
C ASN A 61 2.98 -15.33 8.95
N CYS A 62 1.98 -14.54 8.65
CA CYS A 62 1.65 -13.33 9.38
C CYS A 62 0.24 -13.42 9.96
N THR A 63 0.10 -12.97 11.20
CA THR A 63 -1.20 -12.81 11.85
C THR A 63 -1.29 -11.42 12.42
N THR A 64 -2.29 -10.67 12.01
CA THR A 64 -2.55 -9.31 12.49
C THR A 64 -3.99 -9.19 12.95
N LYS A 65 -4.36 -8.02 13.44
CA LYS A 65 -5.77 -7.74 13.79
C LYS A 65 -6.73 -7.90 12.59
N ASP A 66 -6.20 -7.75 11.37
CA ASP A 66 -7.00 -7.86 10.15
C ASP A 66 -7.15 -9.30 9.67
N GLY A 67 -6.36 -10.22 10.21
CA GLY A 67 -6.41 -11.63 9.89
C GLY A 67 -5.05 -12.23 9.52
N ARG A 68 -5.09 -13.41 8.95
CA ARG A 68 -3.90 -14.16 8.57
C ARG A 68 -3.58 -13.98 7.09
N TYR A 69 -2.29 -13.95 6.78
CA TYR A 69 -1.81 -13.96 5.42
C TYR A 69 -0.42 -14.55 5.33
N VAL A 70 -0.04 -14.91 4.13
CA VAL A 70 1.32 -15.36 3.81
C VAL A 70 2.04 -14.23 3.11
N LEU A 71 3.24 -13.91 3.56
CA LEU A 71 4.12 -12.94 2.93
C LEU A 71 5.30 -13.69 2.32
N ALA A 72 5.55 -13.46 1.04
CA ALA A 72 6.66 -14.05 0.32
C ALA A 72 7.51 -12.98 -0.33
N THR A 73 8.82 -13.13 -0.27
CA THR A 73 9.78 -12.27 -0.97
C THR A 73 10.63 -13.09 -1.91
N PHE A 74 11.05 -12.48 -3.01
CA PHE A 74 11.72 -13.14 -4.12
C PHE A 74 13.02 -12.44 -4.46
N ALA A 75 14.02 -13.22 -4.85
CA ALA A 75 15.29 -12.66 -5.31
C ALA A 75 15.16 -12.00 -6.69
N THR A 76 14.21 -12.47 -7.51
CA THR A 76 14.04 -12.00 -8.90
C THR A 76 12.57 -11.75 -9.21
N ASP A 77 12.32 -10.84 -10.15
CA ASP A 77 10.97 -10.59 -10.67
C ASP A 77 10.40 -11.82 -11.39
N ARG A 78 11.25 -12.55 -12.06
CA ARG A 78 10.86 -13.79 -12.73
C ARG A 78 10.38 -14.85 -11.75
N GLY A 79 11.12 -15.06 -10.68
CA GLY A 79 10.73 -16.01 -9.63
C GLY A 79 9.40 -15.62 -8.99
N GLN A 80 9.19 -14.33 -8.75
CA GLN A 80 7.92 -13.82 -8.26
C GLN A 80 6.77 -14.16 -9.22
N ARG A 81 6.93 -13.88 -10.49
CA ARG A 81 5.88 -14.11 -11.49
C ARG A 81 5.57 -15.59 -11.69
N GLU A 82 6.59 -16.42 -11.71
CA GLU A 82 6.40 -17.87 -11.79
C GLU A 82 5.61 -18.40 -10.58
N TRP A 83 5.97 -17.95 -9.40
CA TRP A 83 5.28 -18.34 -8.16
C TRP A 83 3.81 -17.93 -8.17
N ILE A 84 3.51 -16.69 -8.58
CA ILE A 84 2.13 -16.18 -8.66
C ILE A 84 1.32 -16.99 -9.67
N ASN A 85 1.85 -17.22 -10.84
CA ASN A 85 1.15 -17.96 -11.89
C ASN A 85 0.79 -19.38 -11.45
N GLU A 86 1.70 -20.03 -10.76
CA GLU A 86 1.44 -21.36 -10.19
C GLU A 86 0.39 -21.30 -9.07
N ALA A 87 0.54 -20.35 -8.16
CA ALA A 87 -0.37 -20.20 -7.03
C ALA A 87 -1.80 -19.86 -7.47
N LYS A 88 -1.97 -19.08 -8.52
CA LYS A 88 -3.28 -18.68 -9.04
C LYS A 88 -4.13 -19.84 -9.51
N ASP A 89 -3.54 -20.96 -9.86
CA ASP A 89 -4.28 -22.17 -10.23
C ASP A 89 -5.14 -22.69 -9.08
N TYR A 90 -4.78 -22.34 -7.86
CA TYR A 90 -5.51 -22.72 -6.65
C TYR A 90 -6.49 -21.65 -6.18
N GLY A 91 -6.68 -20.57 -6.95
CA GLY A 91 -7.50 -19.44 -6.55
C GLY A 91 -6.76 -18.49 -5.61
N GLY A 92 -7.51 -17.67 -4.87
CA GLY A 92 -6.97 -16.76 -3.86
C GLY A 92 -6.88 -15.32 -4.33
N VAL A 93 -6.55 -14.46 -3.38
CA VAL A 93 -6.35 -13.02 -3.61
C VAL A 93 -4.92 -12.67 -3.25
N TYR A 94 -4.26 -11.97 -4.16
CA TYR A 94 -2.84 -11.69 -4.10
C TYR A 94 -2.61 -10.19 -4.13
N LEU A 95 -1.80 -9.69 -3.20
CA LEU A 95 -1.26 -8.35 -3.26
C LEU A 95 0.17 -8.46 -3.80
N VAL A 96 0.42 -7.85 -4.93
CA VAL A 96 1.69 -7.97 -5.65
C VAL A 96 2.45 -6.66 -5.59
N GLY A 97 3.64 -6.70 -5.04
CA GLY A 97 4.55 -5.58 -4.97
C GLY A 97 5.87 -5.86 -5.68
N ARG A 98 6.90 -5.13 -5.30
CA ARG A 98 8.24 -5.29 -5.88
C ARG A 98 8.96 -6.45 -5.23
N LYS A 99 9.01 -7.57 -5.95
CA LYS A 99 9.64 -8.80 -5.47
C LYS A 99 9.03 -9.32 -4.16
N TRP A 100 7.77 -9.03 -3.93
CA TRP A 100 7.02 -9.59 -2.82
C TRP A 100 5.56 -9.83 -3.20
N VAL A 101 4.93 -10.74 -2.48
CA VAL A 101 3.51 -11.07 -2.61
C VAL A 101 2.95 -11.31 -1.23
N ALA A 102 1.75 -10.83 -0.97
CA ALA A 102 0.97 -11.21 0.20
C ALA A 102 -0.30 -11.92 -0.25
N VAL A 103 -0.61 -13.04 0.38
CA VAL A 103 -1.75 -13.90 0.01
C VAL A 103 -2.65 -14.07 1.22
N GLY A 104 -3.92 -13.78 1.06
CA GLY A 104 -4.90 -13.92 2.13
C GLY A 104 -6.32 -13.80 1.62
N GLU A 105 -7.25 -13.76 2.54
CA GLU A 105 -8.64 -13.47 2.21
C GLU A 105 -8.79 -12.01 1.77
N GLN A 106 -9.81 -11.74 0.97
CA GLN A 106 -10.00 -10.42 0.38
C GLN A 106 -9.98 -9.27 1.39
N PRO A 107 -10.64 -9.32 2.56
CA PRO A 107 -10.58 -8.23 3.52
C PRO A 107 -9.16 -7.97 4.05
N VAL A 108 -8.39 -9.03 4.24
CA VAL A 108 -7.00 -8.94 4.70
C VAL A 108 -6.13 -8.29 3.64
N VAL A 109 -6.26 -8.73 2.40
CA VAL A 109 -5.51 -8.17 1.27
C VAL A 109 -5.87 -6.70 1.03
N THR A 110 -7.14 -6.34 1.19
CA THR A 110 -7.59 -4.94 1.11
C THR A 110 -6.91 -4.08 2.17
N ALA A 111 -6.84 -4.56 3.40
CA ALA A 111 -6.16 -3.85 4.48
C ALA A 111 -4.66 -3.69 4.21
N LEU A 112 -4.02 -4.75 3.73
CA LEU A 112 -2.60 -4.73 3.36
C LEU A 112 -2.31 -3.78 2.20
N HIS A 113 -3.21 -3.71 1.23
CA HIS A 113 -3.08 -2.78 0.11
C HIS A 113 -3.01 -1.33 0.59
N GLY A 114 -3.78 -0.99 1.60
CA GLY A 114 -3.72 0.34 2.21
C GLY A 114 -2.39 0.65 2.91
N ARG A 115 -1.66 -0.36 3.36
CA ARG A 115 -0.39 -0.21 4.09
C ARG A 115 0.84 -0.34 3.21
N LEU A 116 0.80 -1.28 2.28
CA LEU A 116 1.96 -1.68 1.48
C LEU A 116 1.90 -1.19 0.03
N GLY A 117 0.75 -0.73 -0.43
CA GLY A 117 0.55 -0.45 -1.86
C GLY A 117 0.56 -1.74 -2.67
N GLY A 118 0.98 -1.66 -3.91
CA GLY A 118 0.99 -2.80 -4.81
C GLY A 118 -0.28 -2.93 -5.64
N SER A 119 -0.42 -4.05 -6.31
CA SER A 119 -1.55 -4.37 -7.17
C SER A 119 -2.25 -5.64 -6.69
N VAL A 120 -3.57 -5.61 -6.69
CA VAL A 120 -4.36 -6.79 -6.34
C VAL A 120 -4.57 -7.65 -7.58
N GLU A 121 -4.23 -8.93 -7.47
CA GLU A 121 -4.50 -9.93 -8.50
C GLU A 121 -5.33 -11.06 -7.90
N THR A 122 -6.26 -11.57 -8.67
CA THR A 122 -7.13 -12.66 -8.23
C THR A 122 -6.80 -13.93 -9.00
N GLY A 123 -6.71 -15.04 -8.28
CA GLY A 123 -6.51 -16.35 -8.89
C GLY A 123 -7.76 -16.82 -9.63
N THR A 124 -7.54 -17.67 -10.59
CA THR A 124 -8.63 -18.28 -11.33
C THR A 124 -9.18 -19.45 -10.54
N MET A 125 -10.39 -19.30 -10.01
CA MET A 125 -11.09 -20.47 -9.53
C MET A 125 -11.55 -21.26 -10.74
N HIS A 126 -10.93 -22.39 -11.00
CA HIS A 126 -11.54 -23.38 -11.87
C HIS A 126 -12.74 -23.94 -11.11
N SER A 127 -13.89 -23.30 -11.26
CA SER A 127 -15.14 -23.93 -10.84
C SER A 127 -15.27 -25.19 -11.68
N GLY A 128 -15.20 -26.31 -11.00
CA GLY A 128 -15.16 -27.59 -11.66
C GLY A 128 -16.32 -27.79 -12.62
N HIS A 129 -15.98 -28.06 -13.81
CA HIS A 129 -16.90 -28.65 -14.75
C HIS A 129 -16.59 -30.12 -14.83
#